data_951b4835b35ea5b089ef10edc971c2f3
#
_entry.id   951b4835b35ea5b089ef10edc971c2f3
#
_cell.length_a   1.000
_cell.length_b   1.000
_cell.length_c   1.000
_cell.angle_alpha   90.00
_cell.angle_beta   90.00
_cell.angle_gamma   90.00
#
_symmetry.space_group_name_H-M   'P 1'
#
loop_
_entity.id
_entity.type
_entity.pdbx_description
1 polymer ?
#
loop_
_entity_poly.entity_id
_entity_poly.type
_entity_poly.pdbx_seq_one_letter_code
_entity_poly.pdbx_strand_id
1 'polypeptide(L)'
;MNCKSLLVLFAACAVSFSAAAQSAPLSLSGVKLDDDEAAQAALRRALLTQPASEEEVVKALSFLPDEVAEVGGSKITKQQIVDLLLSKKISQQVLALTPESTLREVMREYIDQQIDTEILKQMAKDAGFVPSEELVKTHFEASIKKLPADQVEALKDQLKARGMTLEEYRDEIAKEADIQANASIAAFEEKNFIEKVEKAVTDDDAEKFYRENQQKFAIPENITVAHILIQCEPVSASDPKEEKEIKTKADKLAKEQIDEIYAALVKNPDSFDKLAQEKSNCPSGKRDNGKLPPFDKNGETIDGAGLLDPDFTAAAYKLKNPGDFTQPVHTQFGYHIIKLLKKDPKGYIAFEKVKNEIHDFLVDKTTAEKIQSTIKEERAKRNVKVHDFAPAKAESGTKKDSGAAPLPIL
;
A
#
# COMPACT_ATOMS: atom_id res chain seq x y z
N MET A 1 15.37 15.95 -4.96
CA MET A 1 15.11 14.51 -5.10
C MET A 1 16.13 13.95 -6.05
N ASN A 2 16.92 12.97 -5.60
CA ASN A 2 18.02 12.42 -6.39
C ASN A 2 17.55 11.46 -7.51
N CYS A 3 18.32 11.35 -8.59
CA CYS A 3 18.09 10.46 -9.74
C CYS A 3 17.68 9.02 -9.36
N LYS A 4 18.19 8.53 -8.24
CA LYS A 4 17.90 7.19 -7.70
C LYS A 4 16.45 6.98 -7.20
N SER A 5 15.67 8.03 -6.94
CA SER A 5 14.26 7.89 -6.52
C SER A 5 13.31 7.63 -7.68
N LEU A 6 13.70 7.97 -8.92
CA LEU A 6 12.95 7.58 -10.12
C LEU A 6 13.26 6.13 -10.55
N LEU A 7 14.44 5.63 -10.20
CA LEU A 7 14.81 4.20 -10.40
C LEU A 7 13.87 3.23 -9.67
N VAL A 8 13.27 3.65 -8.56
CA VAL A 8 12.30 2.83 -7.80
C VAL A 8 11.04 2.54 -8.61
N LEU A 9 10.62 3.44 -9.51
CA LEU A 9 9.47 3.19 -10.41
C LEU A 9 9.80 2.12 -11.48
N PHE A 10 11.07 2.02 -11.90
CA PHE A 10 11.53 0.99 -12.84
C PHE A 10 11.82 -0.34 -12.17
N ALA A 11 12.38 -0.32 -10.96
CA ALA A 11 12.53 -1.51 -10.14
C ALA A 11 11.15 -2.11 -9.75
N ALA A 12 10.13 -1.29 -9.55
CA ALA A 12 8.77 -1.76 -9.26
C ALA A 12 8.12 -2.49 -10.46
N CYS A 13 8.48 -2.14 -11.71
CA CYS A 13 7.97 -2.86 -12.89
C CYS A 13 8.78 -4.13 -13.23
N ALA A 14 10.08 -4.16 -12.87
CA ALA A 14 10.92 -5.37 -13.03
C ALA A 14 10.80 -6.34 -11.84
N VAL A 15 10.19 -5.91 -10.75
CA VAL A 15 10.05 -6.68 -9.50
C VAL A 15 8.57 -6.81 -9.11
N SER A 16 7.69 -7.07 -10.07
CA SER A 16 6.36 -7.65 -9.78
C SER A 16 6.48 -9.00 -9.06
N PHE A 17 7.71 -9.49 -8.94
CA PHE A 17 8.06 -10.80 -8.37
C PHE A 17 8.50 -10.76 -6.92
N SER A 18 8.85 -9.59 -6.37
CA SER A 18 9.29 -9.44 -5.00
C SER A 18 8.18 -8.97 -4.04
N ALA A 19 6.91 -9.05 -4.42
CA ALA A 19 5.82 -8.74 -3.49
C ALA A 19 5.73 -9.74 -2.31
N ALA A 20 6.33 -10.94 -2.46
CA ALA A 20 6.50 -11.88 -1.34
C ALA A 20 7.82 -11.68 -0.57
N ALA A 21 8.73 -10.87 -1.09
CA ALA A 21 10.03 -10.56 -0.51
C ALA A 21 10.24 -9.06 -0.27
N GLN A 22 9.16 -8.30 -0.02
CA GLN A 22 9.31 -7.02 0.62
C GLN A 22 9.83 -7.31 2.03
N SER A 23 11.15 -7.23 2.15
CA SER A 23 11.87 -7.28 3.42
C SER A 23 11.08 -6.48 4.46
N ALA A 24 10.74 -7.13 5.57
CA ALA A 24 10.22 -6.43 6.72
C ALA A 24 11.09 -5.18 6.98
N PRO A 25 10.51 -3.99 7.11
CA PRO A 25 11.30 -2.83 7.45
C PRO A 25 12.00 -3.12 8.78
N LEU A 26 13.28 -2.71 8.89
CA LEU A 26 13.98 -2.75 10.17
C LEU A 26 13.11 -2.01 11.19
N SER A 27 12.51 -2.76 12.11
CA SER A 27 11.48 -2.27 13.03
C SER A 27 12.12 -1.76 14.31
N LEU A 28 11.67 -0.58 14.78
CA LEU A 28 12.05 -0.01 16.08
C LEU A 28 11.34 -0.68 17.28
N SER A 29 10.82 -1.90 17.14
CA SER A 29 9.98 -2.58 18.14
C SER A 29 10.66 -2.88 19.49
N GLY A 30 11.90 -2.43 19.70
CA GLY A 30 12.64 -2.59 20.98
C GLY A 30 12.88 -1.29 21.75
N VAL A 31 12.51 -0.14 21.24
CA VAL A 31 12.75 1.16 21.88
C VAL A 31 11.54 1.57 22.69
N LYS A 32 11.65 1.56 24.03
CA LYS A 32 10.65 2.19 24.91
C LYS A 32 10.85 3.70 24.83
N LEU A 33 9.89 4.39 24.26
CA LEU A 33 9.78 5.84 24.24
C LEU A 33 8.68 6.24 25.22
N ASP A 34 8.89 7.39 25.93
CA ASP A 34 7.92 7.93 26.87
C ASP A 34 6.59 8.29 26.18
N ASP A 35 5.49 8.32 26.94
CA ASP A 35 4.08 8.31 26.48
C ASP A 35 3.58 9.56 25.71
N ASP A 36 4.44 10.38 25.15
CA ASP A 36 4.06 11.54 24.32
C ASP A 36 3.99 11.18 22.85
N GLU A 37 2.80 10.91 22.34
CA GLU A 37 2.52 10.48 20.97
C GLU A 37 3.00 11.50 19.91
N ALA A 38 2.96 12.79 20.20
CA ALA A 38 3.42 13.84 19.30
C ALA A 38 4.95 13.88 19.23
N ALA A 39 5.63 13.70 20.37
CA ALA A 39 7.10 13.59 20.44
C ALA A 39 7.57 12.30 19.76
N GLN A 40 6.84 11.19 19.90
CA GLN A 40 7.12 9.94 19.19
C GLN A 40 6.96 10.07 17.67
N ALA A 41 5.93 10.77 17.21
CA ALA A 41 5.71 11.01 15.77
C ALA A 41 6.77 11.96 15.18
N ALA A 42 7.17 12.99 15.91
CA ALA A 42 8.24 13.93 15.52
C ALA A 42 9.61 13.22 15.50
N LEU A 43 9.87 12.37 16.50
CA LEU A 43 11.08 11.56 16.58
C LEU A 43 11.13 10.52 15.45
N ARG A 44 10.03 9.82 15.17
CA ARG A 44 9.93 8.90 14.02
C ARG A 44 10.18 9.61 12.69
N ARG A 45 9.68 10.84 12.50
CA ARG A 45 9.97 11.64 11.30
C ARG A 45 11.43 12.06 11.23
N ALA A 46 12.03 12.49 12.33
CA ALA A 46 13.45 12.86 12.38
C ALA A 46 14.37 11.67 12.17
N LEU A 47 14.00 10.49 12.69
CA LEU A 47 14.71 9.21 12.54
C LEU A 47 14.76 8.71 11.08
N LEU A 48 13.77 9.07 10.26
CA LEU A 48 13.67 8.67 8.86
C LEU A 48 14.40 9.63 7.89
N THR A 49 14.97 10.74 8.36
CA THR A 49 15.38 11.84 7.48
C THR A 49 16.88 11.90 7.16
N GLN A 50 17.75 11.23 7.91
CA GLN A 50 19.18 11.18 7.62
C GLN A 50 19.61 9.79 7.16
N PRO A 51 19.95 9.60 5.88
CA PRO A 51 20.50 8.32 5.41
C PRO A 51 21.87 8.09 6.04
N ALA A 52 22.15 6.84 6.36
CA ALA A 52 23.45 6.42 6.86
C ALA A 52 24.53 6.66 5.79
N SER A 53 25.73 7.03 6.25
CA SER A 53 26.92 7.10 5.41
C SER A 53 27.46 5.69 5.12
N GLU A 54 28.29 5.58 4.09
CA GLU A 54 28.97 4.30 3.75
C GLU A 54 29.78 3.76 4.94
N GLU A 55 30.53 4.64 5.63
CA GLU A 55 31.34 4.28 6.79
C GLU A 55 30.49 3.67 7.92
N GLU A 56 29.31 4.25 8.17
CA GLU A 56 28.38 3.75 9.20
C GLU A 56 27.79 2.39 8.81
N VAL A 57 27.44 2.19 7.55
CA VAL A 57 26.94 0.90 7.05
C VAL A 57 28.04 -0.15 7.11
N VAL A 58 29.24 0.15 6.64
CA VAL A 58 30.41 -0.76 6.71
C VAL A 58 30.72 -1.16 8.16
N LYS A 59 30.68 -0.20 9.09
CA LYS A 59 30.89 -0.44 10.52
C LYS A 59 29.80 -1.34 11.11
N ALA A 60 28.53 -1.07 10.82
CA ALA A 60 27.41 -1.89 11.30
C ALA A 60 27.46 -3.32 10.76
N LEU A 61 27.98 -3.51 9.54
CA LEU A 61 28.15 -4.81 8.89
C LEU A 61 29.56 -5.42 9.11
N SER A 62 30.30 -4.99 10.14
CA SER A 62 31.67 -5.51 10.45
C SER A 62 31.69 -7.01 10.67
N PHE A 63 30.57 -7.62 11.06
CA PHE A 63 30.44 -9.06 11.27
C PHE A 63 30.33 -9.87 9.97
N LEU A 64 30.09 -9.24 8.80
CA LEU A 64 30.09 -9.95 7.53
C LEU A 64 31.49 -10.17 7.00
N PRO A 65 31.80 -11.36 6.45
CA PRO A 65 33.06 -11.59 5.72
C PRO A 65 33.05 -10.78 4.38
N ASP A 66 34.24 -10.57 3.80
CA ASP A 66 34.36 -9.83 2.53
C ASP A 66 33.61 -10.53 1.37
N GLU A 67 33.58 -11.85 1.38
CA GLU A 67 32.78 -12.68 0.49
C GLU A 67 31.65 -13.34 1.33
N VAL A 68 30.39 -13.01 1.04
CA VAL A 68 29.23 -13.49 1.82
C VAL A 68 28.61 -14.73 1.21
N ALA A 69 28.73 -14.91 -0.10
CA ALA A 69 28.25 -16.10 -0.81
C ALA A 69 28.97 -16.29 -2.15
N GLU A 70 28.88 -17.50 -2.69
CA GLU A 70 29.33 -17.88 -4.04
C GLU A 70 28.20 -18.62 -4.77
N VAL A 71 27.94 -18.26 -6.04
CA VAL A 71 26.92 -18.88 -6.89
C VAL A 71 27.54 -19.22 -8.25
N GLY A 72 27.72 -20.50 -8.56
CA GLY A 72 28.28 -20.93 -9.84
C GLY A 72 29.63 -20.29 -10.19
N GLY A 73 30.45 -19.98 -9.19
CA GLY A 73 31.74 -19.29 -9.34
C GLY A 73 31.67 -17.76 -9.27
N SER A 74 30.47 -17.17 -9.30
CA SER A 74 30.28 -15.73 -9.07
C SER A 74 30.26 -15.43 -7.56
N LYS A 75 31.05 -14.46 -7.12
CA LYS A 75 31.14 -14.05 -5.72
C LYS A 75 30.16 -12.94 -5.41
N ILE A 76 29.43 -13.08 -4.30
CA ILE A 76 28.64 -12.01 -3.70
C ILE A 76 29.44 -11.44 -2.55
N THR A 77 29.72 -10.14 -2.61
CA THR A 77 30.63 -9.47 -1.68
C THR A 77 29.88 -8.65 -0.64
N LYS A 78 30.53 -8.41 0.49
CA LYS A 78 30.06 -7.46 1.51
C LYS A 78 29.78 -6.07 0.91
N GLN A 79 30.64 -5.59 -0.02
CA GLN A 79 30.46 -4.29 -0.65
C GLN A 79 29.12 -4.22 -1.40
N GLN A 80 28.71 -5.28 -2.12
CA GLN A 80 27.40 -5.32 -2.79
C GLN A 80 26.24 -5.22 -1.79
N ILE A 81 26.38 -5.78 -0.59
CA ILE A 81 25.36 -5.63 0.46
C ILE A 81 25.36 -4.20 1.02
N VAL A 82 26.53 -3.58 1.19
CA VAL A 82 26.67 -2.17 1.59
C VAL A 82 25.99 -1.26 0.56
N ASP A 83 26.32 -1.43 -0.73
CA ASP A 83 25.75 -0.64 -1.82
C ASP A 83 24.22 -0.78 -1.90
N LEU A 84 23.70 -2.00 -1.69
CA LEU A 84 22.27 -2.26 -1.61
C LEU A 84 21.60 -1.47 -0.46
N LEU A 85 22.18 -1.48 0.74
CA LEU A 85 21.63 -0.73 1.87
C LEU A 85 21.70 0.80 1.65
N LEU A 86 22.78 1.28 1.05
CA LEU A 86 22.93 2.69 0.68
C LEU A 86 21.90 3.11 -0.38
N SER A 87 21.63 2.25 -1.36
CA SER A 87 20.61 2.51 -2.39
C SER A 87 19.20 2.60 -1.79
N LYS A 88 18.92 1.82 -0.76
CA LYS A 88 17.65 1.85 0.01
C LYS A 88 17.58 3.01 1.00
N LYS A 89 18.64 3.84 1.10
CA LYS A 89 18.71 5.01 2.02
C LYS A 89 18.37 4.66 3.46
N ILE A 90 18.93 3.55 3.95
CA ILE A 90 18.74 3.14 5.35
C ILE A 90 19.07 4.31 6.29
N SER A 91 18.21 4.55 7.28
CA SER A 91 18.43 5.63 8.25
C SER A 91 19.60 5.29 9.18
N GLN A 92 20.51 6.25 9.41
CA GLN A 92 21.59 6.18 10.36
C GLN A 92 21.14 5.68 11.74
N GLN A 93 20.02 6.21 12.22
CA GLN A 93 19.50 5.88 13.55
C GLN A 93 18.88 4.48 13.60
N VAL A 94 18.15 4.08 12.55
CA VAL A 94 17.66 2.70 12.45
C VAL A 94 18.84 1.71 12.51
N LEU A 95 19.89 2.00 11.76
CA LEU A 95 21.09 1.17 11.75
C LEU A 95 21.79 1.11 13.12
N ALA A 96 21.93 2.27 13.78
CA ALA A 96 22.58 2.38 15.10
C ALA A 96 21.78 1.75 16.24
N LEU A 97 20.43 1.76 16.15
CA LEU A 97 19.54 1.22 17.19
C LEU A 97 19.18 -0.25 16.98
N THR A 98 19.46 -0.81 15.80
CA THR A 98 19.14 -2.22 15.53
C THR A 98 20.22 -3.12 16.17
N PRO A 99 19.82 -4.06 17.04
CA PRO A 99 20.76 -5.01 17.63
C PRO A 99 21.48 -5.84 16.57
N GLU A 100 22.75 -6.18 16.78
CA GLU A 100 23.54 -6.96 15.83
C GLU A 100 22.89 -8.31 15.50
N SER A 101 22.23 -8.97 16.46
CA SER A 101 21.49 -10.21 16.22
C SER A 101 20.38 -10.05 15.16
N THR A 102 19.62 -8.96 15.25
CA THR A 102 18.58 -8.61 14.28
C THR A 102 19.19 -8.23 12.93
N LEU A 103 20.29 -7.45 12.92
CA LEU A 103 21.01 -7.15 11.68
C LEU A 103 21.49 -8.43 10.97
N ARG A 104 22.00 -9.41 11.71
CA ARG A 104 22.43 -10.69 11.15
C ARG A 104 21.29 -11.47 10.51
N GLU A 105 20.10 -11.48 11.12
CA GLU A 105 18.90 -12.12 10.56
C GLU A 105 18.45 -11.41 9.26
N VAL A 106 18.36 -10.09 9.30
CA VAL A 106 18.00 -9.30 8.12
C VAL A 106 19.04 -9.46 7.00
N MET A 107 20.35 -9.49 7.34
CA MET A 107 21.39 -9.69 6.33
C MET A 107 21.34 -11.09 5.70
N ARG A 108 20.92 -12.13 6.43
CA ARG A 108 20.68 -13.44 5.81
C ARG A 108 19.63 -13.37 4.72
N GLU A 109 18.50 -12.71 4.99
CA GLU A 109 17.44 -12.53 4.00
C GLU A 109 17.93 -11.74 2.78
N TYR A 110 18.70 -10.65 3.00
CA TYR A 110 19.28 -9.89 1.90
C TYR A 110 20.30 -10.70 1.08
N ILE A 111 21.14 -11.48 1.73
CA ILE A 111 22.11 -12.35 1.05
C ILE A 111 21.37 -13.43 0.25
N ASP A 112 20.32 -14.04 0.81
CA ASP A 112 19.48 -15.00 0.10
C ASP A 112 18.82 -14.38 -1.14
N GLN A 113 18.33 -13.15 -1.05
CA GLN A 113 17.79 -12.41 -2.21
C GLN A 113 18.87 -12.12 -3.25
N GLN A 114 20.09 -11.77 -2.85
CA GLN A 114 21.21 -11.55 -3.77
C GLN A 114 21.64 -12.86 -4.47
N ILE A 115 21.58 -13.99 -3.76
CA ILE A 115 21.82 -15.31 -4.32
C ILE A 115 20.77 -15.62 -5.39
N ASP A 116 19.49 -15.41 -5.10
CA ASP A 116 18.40 -15.65 -6.04
C ASP A 116 18.51 -14.74 -7.29
N THR A 117 18.87 -13.48 -7.08
CA THR A 117 19.13 -12.52 -8.15
C THR A 117 20.30 -12.97 -9.04
N GLU A 118 21.40 -13.45 -8.44
CA GLU A 118 22.57 -13.94 -9.19
C GLU A 118 22.21 -15.23 -9.97
N ILE A 119 21.41 -16.11 -9.39
CA ILE A 119 20.89 -17.30 -10.11
C ILE A 119 20.09 -16.87 -11.32
N LEU A 120 19.15 -15.93 -11.17
CA LEU A 120 18.34 -15.42 -12.28
C LEU A 120 19.20 -14.75 -13.38
N LYS A 121 20.24 -13.96 -12.99
CA LYS A 121 21.21 -13.41 -13.95
C LYS A 121 21.90 -14.50 -14.76
N GLN A 122 22.38 -15.55 -14.09
CA GLN A 122 23.05 -16.65 -14.78
C GLN A 122 22.07 -17.43 -15.68
N MET A 123 20.84 -17.69 -15.22
CA MET A 123 19.79 -18.33 -16.03
C MET A 123 19.44 -17.51 -17.26
N ALA A 124 19.27 -16.19 -17.09
CA ALA A 124 19.00 -15.28 -18.20
C ALA A 124 20.14 -15.32 -19.23
N LYS A 125 21.39 -15.26 -18.78
CA LYS A 125 22.57 -15.39 -19.63
C LYS A 125 22.65 -16.71 -20.36
N ASP A 126 22.42 -17.84 -19.66
CA ASP A 126 22.41 -19.19 -20.22
C ASP A 126 21.30 -19.35 -21.29
N ALA A 127 20.19 -18.65 -21.13
CA ALA A 127 19.08 -18.60 -22.08
C ALA A 127 19.27 -17.57 -23.24
N GLY A 128 20.39 -16.88 -23.28
CA GLY A 128 20.74 -15.91 -24.34
C GLY A 128 20.24 -14.48 -24.10
N PHE A 129 19.69 -14.19 -22.94
CA PHE A 129 19.28 -12.82 -22.55
C PHE A 129 20.51 -12.09 -22.01
N VAL A 130 21.26 -11.44 -22.91
CA VAL A 130 22.48 -10.71 -22.54
C VAL A 130 22.15 -9.25 -22.17
N PRO A 131 22.67 -8.73 -21.04
CA PRO A 131 22.49 -7.32 -20.68
C PRO A 131 22.95 -6.38 -21.80
N SER A 132 22.11 -5.42 -22.18
CA SER A 132 22.41 -4.45 -23.24
C SER A 132 21.54 -3.20 -23.11
N GLU A 133 22.02 -2.07 -23.67
CA GLU A 133 21.23 -0.83 -23.75
C GLU A 133 19.92 -1.02 -24.51
N GLU A 134 19.95 -1.78 -25.60
CA GLU A 134 18.78 -2.04 -26.44
C GLU A 134 17.69 -2.78 -25.66
N LEU A 135 18.08 -3.75 -24.83
CA LEU A 135 17.14 -4.48 -24.00
C LEU A 135 16.47 -3.57 -22.95
N VAL A 136 17.24 -2.66 -22.34
CA VAL A 136 16.70 -1.65 -21.43
C VAL A 136 15.71 -0.74 -22.14
N LYS A 137 16.04 -0.24 -23.32
CA LYS A 137 15.17 0.64 -24.11
C LYS A 137 13.85 -0.05 -24.46
N THR A 138 13.93 -1.29 -24.93
CA THR A 138 12.75 -2.10 -25.27
C THR A 138 11.86 -2.35 -24.04
N HIS A 139 12.46 -2.72 -22.91
CA HIS A 139 11.73 -2.96 -21.67
C HIS A 139 11.12 -1.67 -21.11
N PHE A 140 11.85 -0.56 -21.19
CA PHE A 140 11.34 0.76 -20.79
C PHE A 140 10.08 1.14 -21.58
N GLU A 141 10.13 1.05 -22.89
CA GLU A 141 9.01 1.39 -23.78
C GLU A 141 7.79 0.51 -23.52
N ALA A 142 8.01 -0.80 -23.30
CA ALA A 142 6.95 -1.72 -22.94
C ALA A 142 6.31 -1.37 -21.60
N SER A 143 7.11 -0.98 -20.62
CA SER A 143 6.63 -0.57 -19.28
C SER A 143 5.85 0.75 -19.33
N ILE A 144 6.32 1.74 -20.07
CA ILE A 144 5.60 3.01 -20.27
C ILE A 144 4.22 2.79 -20.92
N LYS A 145 4.12 1.86 -21.88
CA LYS A 145 2.83 1.53 -22.52
C LYS A 145 1.81 0.89 -21.57
N LYS A 146 2.28 0.21 -20.53
CA LYS A 146 1.42 -0.44 -19.51
C LYS A 146 0.95 0.54 -18.42
N LEU A 147 1.60 1.70 -18.27
CA LEU A 147 1.24 2.70 -17.26
C LEU A 147 -0.03 3.49 -17.65
N PRO A 148 -0.87 3.85 -16.65
CA PRO A 148 -1.96 4.81 -16.83
C PRO A 148 -1.45 6.15 -17.38
N ALA A 149 -2.25 6.81 -18.20
CA ALA A 149 -1.85 8.05 -18.89
C ALA A 149 -1.48 9.19 -17.91
N ASP A 150 -2.18 9.29 -16.80
CA ASP A 150 -1.91 10.27 -15.73
C ASP A 150 -0.56 10.02 -15.05
N GLN A 151 -0.16 8.77 -14.86
CA GLN A 151 1.16 8.42 -14.31
C GLN A 151 2.29 8.71 -15.30
N VAL A 152 2.08 8.46 -16.59
CA VAL A 152 3.05 8.83 -17.63
C VAL A 152 3.23 10.34 -17.70
N GLU A 153 2.15 11.12 -17.60
CA GLU A 153 2.22 12.59 -17.60
C GLU A 153 2.92 13.13 -16.35
N ALA A 154 2.60 12.58 -15.18
CA ALA A 154 3.29 12.92 -13.94
C ALA A 154 4.80 12.62 -13.99
N LEU A 155 5.21 11.52 -14.65
CA LEU A 155 6.61 11.19 -14.88
C LEU A 155 7.27 12.21 -15.80
N LYS A 156 6.62 12.59 -16.91
CA LYS A 156 7.13 13.63 -17.83
C LYS A 156 7.31 14.98 -17.13
N ASP A 157 6.36 15.39 -16.28
CA ASP A 157 6.46 16.65 -15.52
C ASP A 157 7.63 16.61 -14.53
N GLN A 158 7.87 15.50 -13.88
CA GLN A 158 9.03 15.32 -12.98
C GLN A 158 10.36 15.39 -13.76
N LEU A 159 10.44 14.76 -14.93
CA LEU A 159 11.63 14.81 -15.78
C LEU A 159 11.86 16.20 -16.33
N LYS A 160 10.81 16.89 -16.79
CA LYS A 160 10.87 18.27 -17.27
C LYS A 160 11.39 19.24 -16.20
N ALA A 161 10.98 19.07 -14.93
CA ALA A 161 11.51 19.84 -13.81
C ALA A 161 13.02 19.65 -13.60
N ARG A 162 13.61 18.60 -14.21
CA ARG A 162 15.05 18.28 -14.21
C ARG A 162 15.74 18.67 -15.53
N GLY A 163 15.01 19.29 -16.46
CA GLY A 163 15.51 19.65 -17.78
C GLY A 163 15.73 18.46 -18.71
N MET A 164 14.99 17.38 -18.54
CA MET A 164 15.18 16.11 -19.24
C MET A 164 13.88 15.63 -19.86
N THR A 165 13.95 15.04 -21.04
CA THR A 165 12.83 14.32 -21.69
C THR A 165 12.76 12.86 -21.25
N LEU A 166 11.67 12.17 -21.57
CA LEU A 166 11.50 10.75 -21.30
C LEU A 166 12.52 9.91 -22.08
N GLU A 167 12.84 10.30 -23.31
CA GLU A 167 13.81 9.65 -24.18
C GLU A 167 15.24 9.82 -23.66
N GLU A 168 15.62 11.03 -23.25
CA GLU A 168 16.93 11.30 -22.65
C GLU A 168 17.12 10.51 -21.36
N TYR A 169 16.09 10.43 -20.53
CA TYR A 169 16.11 9.62 -19.32
C TYR A 169 16.28 8.13 -19.63
N ARG A 170 15.51 7.60 -20.60
CA ARG A 170 15.66 6.21 -21.07
C ARG A 170 17.10 5.92 -21.53
N ASP A 171 17.67 6.81 -22.33
CA ASP A 171 19.01 6.63 -22.90
C ASP A 171 20.13 6.82 -21.86
N GLU A 172 19.85 7.58 -20.79
CA GLU A 172 20.76 7.70 -19.65
C GLU A 172 20.80 6.41 -18.83
N ILE A 173 19.63 5.92 -18.39
CA ILE A 173 19.54 4.71 -17.57
C ILE A 173 19.96 3.45 -18.32
N ALA A 174 19.82 3.43 -19.65
CA ALA A 174 20.22 2.29 -20.47
C ALA A 174 21.74 2.01 -20.42
N LYS A 175 22.55 2.98 -20.02
CA LYS A 175 24.01 2.84 -19.87
C LYS A 175 24.43 2.20 -18.56
N GLU A 176 23.51 2.13 -17.58
CA GLU A 176 23.81 1.60 -16.25
C GLU A 176 23.83 0.05 -16.27
N ALA A 177 24.95 -0.54 -15.86
CA ALA A 177 25.17 -1.99 -15.91
C ALA A 177 24.13 -2.78 -15.07
N ASP A 178 23.75 -2.25 -13.91
CA ASP A 178 22.75 -2.88 -13.05
C ASP A 178 21.36 -2.85 -13.68
N ILE A 179 21.00 -1.78 -14.37
CA ILE A 179 19.74 -1.66 -15.10
C ILE A 179 19.72 -2.62 -16.29
N GLN A 180 20.82 -2.75 -17.01
CA GLN A 180 20.96 -3.74 -18.09
C GLN A 180 20.79 -5.18 -17.57
N ALA A 181 21.42 -5.49 -16.41
CA ALA A 181 21.28 -6.79 -15.78
C ALA A 181 19.83 -7.08 -15.36
N ASN A 182 19.14 -6.11 -14.77
CA ASN A 182 17.74 -6.24 -14.37
C ASN A 182 16.81 -6.39 -15.58
N ALA A 183 17.04 -5.64 -16.67
CA ALA A 183 16.28 -5.78 -17.91
C ALA A 183 16.48 -7.17 -18.54
N SER A 184 17.68 -7.74 -18.43
CA SER A 184 17.97 -9.12 -18.87
C SER A 184 17.18 -10.16 -18.09
N ILE A 185 17.11 -10.03 -16.77
CA ILE A 185 16.29 -10.90 -15.91
C ILE A 185 14.81 -10.74 -16.28
N ALA A 186 14.31 -9.52 -16.36
CA ALA A 186 12.90 -9.27 -16.67
C ALA A 186 12.47 -9.85 -18.02
N ALA A 187 13.31 -9.69 -19.05
CA ALA A 187 13.04 -10.28 -20.38
C ALA A 187 13.08 -11.81 -20.35
N PHE A 188 13.97 -12.39 -19.55
CA PHE A 188 14.03 -13.83 -19.32
C PHE A 188 12.77 -14.33 -18.62
N GLU A 189 12.35 -13.67 -17.55
CA GLU A 189 11.15 -14.01 -16.78
C GLU A 189 9.89 -13.89 -17.62
N GLU A 190 9.73 -12.79 -18.37
CA GLU A 190 8.62 -12.58 -19.30
C GLU A 190 8.47 -13.78 -20.24
N LYS A 191 9.56 -14.15 -20.90
CA LYS A 191 9.54 -15.20 -21.92
C LYS A 191 9.41 -16.62 -21.36
N ASN A 192 10.05 -16.89 -20.24
CA ASN A 192 10.17 -18.26 -19.74
C ASN A 192 9.13 -18.62 -18.68
N PHE A 193 8.54 -17.64 -18.03
CA PHE A 193 7.55 -17.85 -16.99
C PHE A 193 6.24 -17.13 -17.28
N ILE A 194 6.23 -15.79 -17.39
CA ILE A 194 4.99 -14.98 -17.45
C ILE A 194 4.15 -15.38 -18.67
N GLU A 195 4.68 -15.29 -19.89
CA GLU A 195 3.93 -15.66 -21.10
C GLU A 195 3.38 -17.10 -21.09
N LYS A 196 4.10 -18.02 -20.44
CA LYS A 196 3.67 -19.41 -20.36
C LYS A 196 2.57 -19.62 -19.34
N VAL A 197 2.64 -18.91 -18.21
CA VAL A 197 1.62 -18.95 -17.16
C VAL A 197 0.35 -18.26 -17.62
N GLU A 198 0.48 -17.08 -18.24
CA GLU A 198 -0.63 -16.31 -18.79
C GLU A 198 -1.47 -17.15 -19.79
N LYS A 199 -0.78 -17.94 -20.64
CA LYS A 199 -1.47 -18.87 -21.55
C LYS A 199 -2.06 -20.10 -20.86
N ALA A 200 -1.57 -20.46 -19.69
CA ALA A 200 -1.99 -21.66 -18.95
C ALA A 200 -3.12 -21.39 -17.96
N VAL A 201 -3.20 -20.18 -17.40
CA VAL A 201 -4.29 -19.76 -16.51
C VAL A 201 -5.54 -19.50 -17.34
N THR A 202 -6.62 -20.20 -17.00
CA THR A 202 -7.88 -20.17 -17.75
C THR A 202 -8.97 -19.41 -16.99
N ASP A 203 -10.04 -19.07 -17.70
CA ASP A 203 -11.27 -18.55 -17.09
C ASP A 203 -11.87 -19.51 -16.06
N ASP A 204 -11.76 -20.83 -16.31
CA ASP A 204 -12.24 -21.87 -15.38
C ASP A 204 -11.43 -21.84 -14.07
N ASP A 205 -10.13 -21.57 -14.13
CA ASP A 205 -9.29 -21.39 -12.93
C ASP A 205 -9.72 -20.16 -12.13
N ALA A 206 -10.01 -19.07 -12.81
CA ALA A 206 -10.51 -17.85 -12.18
C ALA A 206 -11.89 -18.07 -11.53
N GLU A 207 -12.81 -18.76 -12.21
CA GLU A 207 -14.11 -19.09 -11.65
C GLU A 207 -14.00 -20.05 -10.47
N LYS A 208 -13.12 -21.04 -10.54
CA LYS A 208 -12.81 -21.94 -9.43
C LYS A 208 -12.28 -21.18 -8.22
N PHE A 209 -11.30 -20.28 -8.43
CA PHE A 209 -10.77 -19.43 -7.35
C PHE A 209 -11.86 -18.58 -6.72
N TYR A 210 -12.72 -17.96 -7.51
CA TYR A 210 -13.85 -17.16 -7.03
C TYR A 210 -14.77 -17.98 -6.13
N ARG A 211 -15.17 -19.17 -6.57
CA ARG A 211 -16.06 -20.08 -5.80
C ARG A 211 -15.42 -20.54 -4.48
N GLU A 212 -14.14 -20.91 -4.53
CA GLU A 212 -13.40 -21.39 -3.35
C GLU A 212 -13.09 -20.26 -2.35
N ASN A 213 -13.06 -19.00 -2.82
CA ASN A 213 -12.74 -17.80 -2.02
C ASN A 213 -13.91 -16.82 -1.92
N GLN A 214 -15.15 -17.27 -2.06
CA GLN A 214 -16.33 -16.41 -2.18
C GLN A 214 -16.45 -15.35 -1.06
N GLN A 215 -15.98 -15.68 0.16
CA GLN A 215 -15.99 -14.75 1.28
C GLN A 215 -15.13 -13.49 1.06
N LYS A 216 -14.10 -13.57 0.23
CA LYS A 216 -13.26 -12.39 -0.12
C LYS A 216 -14.00 -11.39 -1.00
N PHE A 217 -15.07 -11.84 -1.65
CA PHE A 217 -15.91 -11.04 -2.54
C PHE A 217 -17.25 -10.66 -1.90
N ALA A 218 -17.41 -10.90 -0.60
CA ALA A 218 -18.63 -10.61 0.12
C ALA A 218 -18.86 -9.09 0.22
N ILE A 219 -20.09 -8.67 -0.07
CA ILE A 219 -20.58 -7.32 0.17
C ILE A 219 -21.52 -7.40 1.36
N PRO A 220 -21.30 -6.66 2.45
CA PRO A 220 -22.23 -6.61 3.57
C PRO A 220 -23.57 -6.01 3.14
N GLU A 221 -24.62 -6.27 3.91
CA GLU A 221 -25.86 -5.49 3.79
C GLU A 221 -25.51 -4.01 3.93
N ASN A 222 -25.98 -3.20 2.99
CA ASN A 222 -25.67 -1.79 2.97
C ASN A 222 -26.85 -0.93 2.55
N ILE A 223 -26.79 0.34 2.88
CA ILE A 223 -27.80 1.32 2.51
C ILE A 223 -27.17 2.52 1.83
N THR A 224 -27.91 3.09 0.89
CA THR A 224 -27.59 4.38 0.29
C THR A 224 -28.61 5.39 0.81
N VAL A 225 -28.13 6.51 1.31
CA VAL A 225 -28.96 7.59 1.83
C VAL A 225 -28.62 8.92 1.19
N ALA A 226 -29.54 9.87 1.29
CA ALA A 226 -29.26 11.29 1.15
C ALA A 226 -29.46 11.97 2.50
N HIS A 227 -28.76 13.08 2.77
CA HIS A 227 -28.96 13.81 4.00
C HIS A 227 -28.95 15.32 3.80
N ILE A 228 -29.61 16.02 4.71
CA ILE A 228 -29.54 17.46 4.90
C ILE A 228 -28.81 17.67 6.23
N LEU A 229 -27.74 18.44 6.23
CA LEU A 229 -26.99 18.79 7.42
C LEU A 229 -27.10 20.29 7.71
N ILE A 230 -27.48 20.63 8.92
CA ILE A 230 -27.30 21.98 9.47
C ILE A 230 -26.21 21.88 10.53
N GLN A 231 -25.06 22.47 10.21
CA GLN A 231 -23.87 22.45 11.12
C GLN A 231 -24.11 23.37 12.32
N CYS A 232 -23.65 22.93 13.48
CA CYS A 232 -23.42 23.84 14.58
C CYS A 232 -22.10 24.57 14.29
N GLU A 233 -22.17 25.88 14.09
CA GLU A 233 -21.00 26.71 13.79
C GLU A 233 -19.89 26.48 14.85
N PRO A 234 -18.64 26.23 14.41
CA PRO A 234 -17.53 26.11 15.36
C PRO A 234 -17.30 27.46 16.02
N VAL A 235 -17.31 27.48 17.32
CA VAL A 235 -17.13 28.71 18.11
C VAL A 235 -15.82 28.61 18.86
N SER A 236 -15.03 29.66 18.77
CA SER A 236 -13.82 29.86 19.58
C SER A 236 -13.93 31.19 20.29
N ALA A 237 -13.89 31.20 21.62
CA ALA A 237 -13.84 32.38 22.43
C ALA A 237 -12.70 32.27 23.45
N SER A 238 -12.20 33.42 23.90
CA SER A 238 -11.09 33.50 24.87
C SER A 238 -11.51 33.10 26.29
N ASP A 239 -12.81 33.20 26.60
CA ASP A 239 -13.40 32.80 27.88
C ASP A 239 -14.21 31.52 27.74
N PRO A 240 -13.96 30.44 28.52
CA PRO A 240 -14.70 29.19 28.46
C PRO A 240 -16.21 29.30 28.75
N LYS A 241 -16.65 30.32 29.53
CA LYS A 241 -18.07 30.57 29.78
C LYS A 241 -18.75 31.20 28.58
N GLU A 242 -18.10 32.17 27.96
CA GLU A 242 -18.59 32.79 26.74
C GLU A 242 -18.65 31.81 25.59
N GLU A 243 -17.61 30.97 25.42
CA GLU A 243 -17.59 29.87 24.44
C GLU A 243 -18.78 28.94 24.62
N LYS A 244 -19.08 28.51 25.86
CA LYS A 244 -20.22 27.63 26.18
C LYS A 244 -21.56 28.29 25.84
N GLU A 245 -21.73 29.59 26.14
CA GLU A 245 -22.97 30.29 25.84
C GLU A 245 -23.20 30.45 24.33
N ILE A 246 -22.15 30.78 23.58
CA ILE A 246 -22.22 30.94 22.14
C ILE A 246 -22.51 29.58 21.50
N LYS A 247 -21.84 28.50 21.93
CA LYS A 247 -22.08 27.16 21.48
C LYS A 247 -23.51 26.70 21.73
N THR A 248 -24.09 26.99 22.89
CA THR A 248 -25.49 26.71 23.23
C THR A 248 -26.47 27.45 22.30
N LYS A 249 -26.18 28.71 22.00
CA LYS A 249 -26.99 29.54 21.08
C LYS A 249 -26.91 29.01 19.64
N ALA A 250 -25.71 28.65 19.18
CA ALA A 250 -25.49 28.11 17.84
C ALA A 250 -26.21 26.76 17.68
N ASP A 251 -26.13 25.88 18.67
CA ASP A 251 -26.82 24.58 18.69
C ASP A 251 -28.35 24.77 18.62
N LYS A 252 -28.89 25.71 19.41
CA LYS A 252 -30.33 26.04 19.38
C LYS A 252 -30.77 26.55 18.02
N LEU A 253 -30.03 27.43 17.38
CA LEU A 253 -30.32 27.94 16.05
C LEU A 253 -30.28 26.84 15.00
N ALA A 254 -29.26 25.98 15.02
CA ALA A 254 -29.16 24.83 14.13
C ALA A 254 -30.35 23.87 14.29
N LYS A 255 -30.77 23.63 15.55
CA LYS A 255 -31.94 22.84 15.87
C LYS A 255 -33.23 23.43 15.32
N GLU A 256 -33.46 24.74 15.48
CA GLU A 256 -34.62 25.46 14.95
C GLU A 256 -34.66 25.36 13.41
N GLN A 257 -33.53 25.58 12.73
CA GLN A 257 -33.44 25.50 11.29
C GLN A 257 -33.76 24.09 10.76
N ILE A 258 -33.21 23.04 11.38
CA ILE A 258 -33.46 21.67 10.94
C ILE A 258 -34.91 21.27 11.21
N ASP A 259 -35.53 21.73 12.30
CA ASP A 259 -36.93 21.49 12.62
C ASP A 259 -37.88 22.14 11.59
N GLU A 260 -37.57 23.35 11.12
CA GLU A 260 -38.30 24.01 10.03
C GLU A 260 -38.22 23.20 8.73
N ILE A 261 -36.99 22.69 8.39
CA ILE A 261 -36.81 21.84 7.20
C ILE A 261 -37.60 20.53 7.37
N TYR A 262 -37.55 19.91 8.55
CA TYR A 262 -38.34 18.72 8.84
C TYR A 262 -39.84 18.96 8.68
N ALA A 263 -40.38 20.07 9.22
CA ALA A 263 -41.78 20.43 9.08
C ALA A 263 -42.19 20.67 7.59
N ALA A 264 -41.28 21.21 6.80
CA ALA A 264 -41.49 21.35 5.34
C ALA A 264 -41.54 19.99 4.63
N LEU A 265 -40.63 19.07 4.99
CA LEU A 265 -40.57 17.72 4.45
C LEU A 265 -41.78 16.88 4.81
N VAL A 266 -42.32 17.01 6.03
CA VAL A 266 -43.54 16.32 6.46
C VAL A 266 -44.74 16.78 5.61
N LYS A 267 -44.77 18.04 5.19
CA LYS A 267 -45.81 18.56 4.32
C LYS A 267 -45.62 18.17 2.85
N ASN A 268 -44.37 18.14 2.41
CA ASN A 268 -44.02 17.79 1.02
C ASN A 268 -42.70 17.00 0.98
N PRO A 269 -42.76 15.66 1.08
CA PRO A 269 -41.57 14.80 1.04
C PRO A 269 -40.73 14.92 -0.22
N ASP A 270 -41.37 15.28 -1.36
CA ASP A 270 -40.68 15.42 -2.67
C ASP A 270 -39.74 16.63 -2.72
N SER A 271 -39.86 17.56 -1.76
CA SER A 271 -38.99 18.72 -1.68
C SER A 271 -37.60 18.42 -1.13
N PHE A 272 -37.28 17.16 -0.75
CA PHE A 272 -36.05 16.81 -0.10
C PHE A 272 -34.82 17.23 -0.89
N ASP A 273 -34.75 16.89 -2.16
CA ASP A 273 -33.60 17.17 -3.02
C ASP A 273 -33.35 18.66 -3.17
N LYS A 274 -34.42 19.45 -3.32
CA LYS A 274 -34.36 20.90 -3.38
C LYS A 274 -33.84 21.49 -2.05
N LEU A 275 -34.39 21.04 -0.93
CA LEU A 275 -33.95 21.51 0.40
C LEU A 275 -32.52 21.10 0.72
N ALA A 276 -32.06 19.93 0.25
CA ALA A 276 -30.68 19.51 0.37
C ALA A 276 -29.73 20.45 -0.38
N GLN A 277 -30.09 20.84 -1.61
CA GLN A 277 -29.31 21.79 -2.40
C GLN A 277 -29.28 23.20 -1.79
N GLU A 278 -30.42 23.68 -1.31
CA GLU A 278 -30.58 25.07 -0.86
C GLU A 278 -30.10 25.28 0.58
N LYS A 279 -30.29 24.31 1.46
CA LYS A 279 -30.16 24.49 2.92
C LYS A 279 -29.04 23.67 3.55
N SER A 280 -28.60 22.56 2.92
CA SER A 280 -27.57 21.72 3.54
C SER A 280 -26.21 22.40 3.57
N ASN A 281 -25.54 22.33 4.74
CA ASN A 281 -24.16 22.76 4.89
C ASN A 281 -23.16 21.68 4.39
N CYS A 282 -23.61 20.44 4.19
CA CYS A 282 -22.76 19.40 3.63
C CYS A 282 -22.48 19.66 2.14
N PRO A 283 -21.22 19.55 1.66
CA PRO A 283 -20.89 19.70 0.24
C PRO A 283 -21.69 18.75 -0.69
N SER A 284 -22.08 17.56 -0.19
CA SER A 284 -22.90 16.60 -0.93
C SER A 284 -24.29 17.17 -1.26
N GLY A 285 -24.82 18.08 -0.44
CA GLY A 285 -26.10 18.74 -0.68
C GLY A 285 -26.15 19.43 -2.04
N LYS A 286 -25.15 20.27 -2.33
CA LYS A 286 -25.03 21.02 -3.59
C LYS A 286 -24.59 20.14 -4.77
N ARG A 287 -23.73 19.14 -4.51
CA ARG A 287 -23.14 18.32 -5.56
C ARG A 287 -24.08 17.21 -6.06
N ASP A 288 -24.77 16.54 -5.12
CA ASP A 288 -25.53 15.32 -5.42
C ASP A 288 -26.78 15.17 -4.52
N ASN A 289 -27.50 16.26 -4.27
CA ASN A 289 -28.73 16.31 -3.47
C ASN A 289 -28.58 15.67 -2.08
N GLY A 290 -27.40 15.73 -1.52
CA GLY A 290 -27.08 15.15 -0.21
C GLY A 290 -26.80 13.66 -0.22
N LYS A 291 -26.71 13.01 -1.38
CA LYS A 291 -26.40 11.58 -1.50
C LYS A 291 -25.00 11.27 -0.96
N LEU A 292 -24.93 10.17 -0.22
CA LEU A 292 -23.67 9.61 0.31
C LEU A 292 -23.35 8.27 -0.36
N PRO A 293 -22.07 7.86 -0.36
CA PRO A 293 -21.69 6.51 -0.74
C PRO A 293 -22.45 5.46 0.08
N PRO A 294 -22.73 4.28 -0.48
CA PRO A 294 -23.35 3.19 0.28
C PRO A 294 -22.44 2.77 1.46
N PHE A 295 -23.05 2.47 2.60
CA PHE A 295 -22.34 2.09 3.81
C PHE A 295 -23.05 0.96 4.56
N ASP A 296 -22.29 0.20 5.35
CA ASP A 296 -22.77 -0.91 6.14
C ASP A 296 -23.34 -0.46 7.50
N LYS A 297 -23.81 -1.41 8.30
CA LYS A 297 -24.37 -1.17 9.64
C LYS A 297 -23.38 -0.61 10.67
N ASN A 298 -22.07 -0.70 10.39
CA ASN A 298 -21.01 -0.13 11.23
C ASN A 298 -20.66 1.30 10.80
N GLY A 299 -21.25 1.80 9.68
CA GLY A 299 -20.97 3.10 9.09
C GLY A 299 -19.80 3.09 8.10
N GLU A 300 -19.20 1.94 7.82
CA GLU A 300 -18.10 1.81 6.90
C GLU A 300 -18.62 1.87 5.46
N THR A 301 -18.06 2.75 4.64
CA THR A 301 -18.45 2.86 3.24
C THR A 301 -17.97 1.65 2.44
N ILE A 302 -18.80 1.19 1.48
CA ILE A 302 -18.50 -0.05 0.73
C ILE A 302 -17.24 0.06 -0.12
N ASP A 303 -16.85 1.28 -0.50
CA ASP A 303 -15.60 1.57 -1.19
C ASP A 303 -14.38 1.71 -0.27
N GLY A 304 -14.56 1.56 1.07
CA GLY A 304 -13.52 1.69 2.08
C GLY A 304 -12.99 3.11 2.27
N ALA A 305 -13.64 4.13 1.65
CA ALA A 305 -13.13 5.50 1.64
C ALA A 305 -13.46 6.30 2.92
N GLY A 306 -14.35 5.79 3.79
CA GLY A 306 -14.76 6.53 4.99
C GLY A 306 -15.57 5.75 6.01
N LEU A 307 -15.69 6.38 7.18
CA LEU A 307 -16.53 5.91 8.27
C LEU A 307 -17.51 7.01 8.66
N LEU A 308 -18.80 6.67 8.71
CA LEU A 308 -19.87 7.59 9.09
C LEU A 308 -20.05 7.61 10.62
N ASP A 309 -20.61 8.73 11.11
CA ASP A 309 -20.91 8.89 12.53
C ASP A 309 -21.85 7.77 13.02
N PRO A 310 -21.61 7.19 14.22
CA PRO A 310 -22.42 6.09 14.75
C PRO A 310 -23.90 6.45 14.96
N ASP A 311 -24.22 7.65 15.45
CA ASP A 311 -25.59 8.10 15.67
C ASP A 311 -26.31 8.32 14.34
N PHE A 312 -25.62 8.88 13.35
CA PHE A 312 -26.09 8.97 11.97
C PHE A 312 -26.42 7.59 11.40
N THR A 313 -25.47 6.66 11.51
CA THR A 313 -25.61 5.28 11.00
C THR A 313 -26.74 4.56 11.66
N ALA A 314 -26.84 4.62 12.99
CA ALA A 314 -27.92 3.98 13.74
C ALA A 314 -29.29 4.53 13.39
N ALA A 315 -29.41 5.83 13.13
CA ALA A 315 -30.66 6.45 12.69
C ALA A 315 -31.03 6.06 11.25
N ALA A 316 -30.08 6.04 10.34
CA ALA A 316 -30.26 5.64 8.95
C ALA A 316 -30.76 4.20 8.83
N TYR A 317 -30.19 3.27 9.61
CA TYR A 317 -30.59 1.85 9.60
C TYR A 317 -31.95 1.55 10.23
N LYS A 318 -32.56 2.50 10.94
CA LYS A 318 -33.97 2.39 11.42
C LYS A 318 -34.99 2.62 10.32
N LEU A 319 -34.60 3.27 9.23
CA LEU A 319 -35.48 3.48 8.08
C LEU A 319 -35.75 2.15 7.36
N LYS A 320 -36.99 1.96 6.93
CA LYS A 320 -37.45 0.67 6.39
C LYS A 320 -37.58 0.68 4.86
N ASN A 321 -38.16 1.75 4.32
CA ASN A 321 -38.49 1.81 2.90
C ASN A 321 -37.74 2.96 2.21
N PRO A 322 -37.31 2.79 0.97
CA PRO A 322 -36.86 3.92 0.16
C PRO A 322 -37.90 5.04 0.15
N GLY A 323 -37.41 6.27 0.39
CA GLY A 323 -38.25 7.45 0.56
C GLY A 323 -38.54 7.84 2.01
N ASP A 324 -38.45 6.91 2.95
CA ASP A 324 -38.54 7.22 4.39
C ASP A 324 -37.40 8.18 4.79
N PHE A 325 -37.70 9.11 5.72
CA PHE A 325 -36.67 10.00 6.27
C PHE A 325 -36.80 10.09 7.79
N THR A 326 -35.67 10.41 8.46
CA THR A 326 -35.61 10.51 9.91
C THR A 326 -36.19 11.82 10.42
N GLN A 327 -36.57 11.86 11.70
CA GLN A 327 -36.58 13.10 12.45
C GLN A 327 -35.15 13.67 12.52
N PRO A 328 -34.98 14.95 12.93
CA PRO A 328 -33.65 15.50 13.14
C PRO A 328 -32.79 14.63 14.08
N VAL A 329 -31.61 14.24 13.61
CA VAL A 329 -30.61 13.44 14.32
C VAL A 329 -29.43 14.34 14.66
N HIS A 330 -29.04 14.39 15.92
CA HIS A 330 -27.89 15.15 16.37
C HIS A 330 -26.62 14.30 16.32
N THR A 331 -25.53 14.84 15.78
CA THR A 331 -24.20 14.25 15.76
C THR A 331 -23.16 15.30 16.13
N GLN A 332 -21.88 14.94 16.19
CA GLN A 332 -20.80 15.89 16.39
C GLN A 332 -20.71 16.96 15.29
N PHE A 333 -21.29 16.73 14.11
CA PHE A 333 -21.29 17.66 12.96
C PHE A 333 -22.49 18.64 12.97
N GLY A 334 -23.49 18.40 13.78
CA GLY A 334 -24.73 19.17 13.83
C GLY A 334 -25.99 18.29 13.71
N TYR A 335 -27.03 18.85 13.13
CA TYR A 335 -28.30 18.18 12.97
C TYR A 335 -28.51 17.68 11.55
N HIS A 336 -28.98 16.44 11.42
CA HIS A 336 -29.20 15.77 10.13
C HIS A 336 -30.66 15.36 9.97
N ILE A 337 -31.17 15.43 8.75
CA ILE A 337 -32.33 14.66 8.28
C ILE A 337 -31.81 13.70 7.23
N ILE A 338 -32.08 12.40 7.42
CA ILE A 338 -31.52 11.32 6.58
C ILE A 338 -32.67 10.68 5.83
N LYS A 339 -32.57 10.59 4.50
CA LYS A 339 -33.55 9.93 3.61
C LYS A 339 -32.96 8.64 3.07
N LEU A 340 -33.65 7.53 3.25
CA LEU A 340 -33.25 6.26 2.64
C LEU A 340 -33.52 6.30 1.13
N LEU A 341 -32.51 6.04 0.33
CA LEU A 341 -32.63 5.94 -1.12
C LEU A 341 -32.69 4.49 -1.59
N LYS A 342 -31.86 3.63 -0.99
CA LYS A 342 -31.75 2.21 -1.38
C LYS A 342 -31.29 1.37 -0.21
N LYS A 343 -31.73 0.13 -0.17
CA LYS A 343 -31.26 -0.90 0.76
C LYS A 343 -30.85 -2.12 -0.04
N ASP A 344 -29.57 -2.45 0.00
CA ASP A 344 -29.00 -3.60 -0.69
C ASP A 344 -28.76 -4.74 0.31
N PRO A 345 -29.28 -5.94 0.09
CA PRO A 345 -29.02 -7.09 0.95
C PRO A 345 -27.53 -7.48 0.84
N LYS A 346 -27.05 -8.23 1.82
CA LYS A 346 -25.74 -8.88 1.71
C LYS A 346 -25.66 -9.71 0.44
N GLY A 347 -24.50 -9.69 -0.22
CA GLY A 347 -24.28 -10.40 -1.46
C GLY A 347 -22.82 -10.65 -1.72
N TYR A 348 -22.50 -10.85 -2.97
CA TYR A 348 -21.13 -11.01 -3.45
C TYR A 348 -20.93 -10.14 -4.69
N ILE A 349 -19.73 -9.66 -4.89
CA ILE A 349 -19.35 -9.02 -6.16
C ILE A 349 -19.50 -10.09 -7.25
N ALA A 350 -20.22 -9.78 -8.33
CA ALA A 350 -20.41 -10.73 -9.42
C ALA A 350 -19.06 -11.12 -10.04
N PHE A 351 -18.88 -12.40 -10.37
CA PHE A 351 -17.65 -12.93 -10.97
C PHE A 351 -17.17 -12.12 -12.16
N GLU A 352 -18.07 -11.76 -13.08
CA GLU A 352 -17.75 -10.98 -14.27
C GLU A 352 -17.09 -9.61 -13.97
N LYS A 353 -17.29 -9.06 -12.78
CA LYS A 353 -16.67 -7.80 -12.37
C LYS A 353 -15.25 -7.95 -11.84
N VAL A 354 -14.90 -9.12 -11.36
CA VAL A 354 -13.60 -9.41 -10.73
C VAL A 354 -12.79 -10.47 -11.48
N LYS A 355 -13.34 -10.98 -12.58
CA LYS A 355 -12.73 -12.03 -13.39
C LYS A 355 -11.30 -11.71 -13.82
N ASN A 356 -11.10 -10.51 -14.38
CA ASN A 356 -9.78 -10.09 -14.87
C ASN A 356 -8.79 -9.91 -13.71
N GLU A 357 -9.24 -9.30 -12.61
CA GLU A 357 -8.41 -9.12 -11.41
C GLU A 357 -8.00 -10.47 -10.80
N ILE A 358 -8.92 -11.44 -10.78
CA ILE A 358 -8.62 -12.80 -10.34
C ILE A 358 -7.65 -13.49 -11.29
N HIS A 359 -7.85 -13.35 -12.60
CA HIS A 359 -6.94 -13.90 -13.61
C HIS A 359 -5.53 -13.37 -13.42
N ASP A 360 -5.37 -12.06 -13.35
CA ASP A 360 -4.07 -11.39 -13.15
C ASP A 360 -3.41 -11.86 -11.83
N PHE A 361 -4.18 -11.90 -10.74
CA PHE A 361 -3.71 -12.44 -9.46
C PHE A 361 -3.22 -13.89 -9.58
N LEU A 362 -3.93 -14.75 -10.31
CA LEU A 362 -3.54 -16.14 -10.51
C LEU A 362 -2.28 -16.27 -11.38
N VAL A 363 -2.16 -15.43 -12.40
CA VAL A 363 -0.95 -15.35 -13.22
C VAL A 363 0.25 -14.95 -12.36
N ASP A 364 0.14 -13.88 -11.62
CA ASP A 364 1.20 -13.39 -10.74
C ASP A 364 1.60 -14.44 -9.70
N LYS A 365 0.63 -15.01 -9.00
CA LYS A 365 0.85 -16.03 -7.98
C LYS A 365 1.54 -17.27 -8.56
N THR A 366 1.01 -17.80 -9.66
CA THR A 366 1.53 -19.04 -10.28
C THR A 366 2.93 -18.80 -10.86
N THR A 367 3.17 -17.62 -11.43
CA THR A 367 4.48 -17.21 -11.92
C THR A 367 5.47 -17.16 -10.76
N ALA A 368 5.07 -16.55 -9.62
CA ALA A 368 5.86 -16.48 -8.39
C ALA A 368 6.28 -17.88 -7.92
N GLU A 369 5.34 -18.76 -7.79
CA GLU A 369 5.58 -20.11 -7.34
C GLU A 369 6.53 -20.87 -8.28
N LYS A 370 6.37 -20.72 -9.60
CA LYS A 370 7.24 -21.35 -10.59
C LYS A 370 8.67 -20.85 -10.55
N ILE A 371 8.87 -19.54 -10.45
CA ILE A 371 10.23 -18.96 -10.34
C ILE A 371 10.88 -19.42 -9.05
N GLN A 372 10.19 -19.37 -7.91
CA GLN A 372 10.73 -19.81 -6.62
C GLN A 372 11.11 -21.31 -6.65
N SER A 373 10.25 -22.16 -7.23
CA SER A 373 10.60 -23.58 -7.39
C SER A 373 11.82 -23.79 -8.28
N THR A 374 11.92 -23.03 -9.38
CA THR A 374 13.06 -23.10 -10.31
C THR A 374 14.34 -22.62 -9.66
N ILE A 375 14.31 -21.47 -8.93
CA ILE A 375 15.46 -20.99 -8.18
C ILE A 375 15.94 -22.02 -7.16
N LYS A 376 15.01 -22.65 -6.44
CA LYS A 376 15.35 -23.71 -5.47
C LYS A 376 16.08 -24.88 -6.13
N GLU A 377 15.67 -25.30 -7.30
CA GLU A 377 16.35 -26.34 -8.08
C GLU A 377 17.74 -25.87 -8.56
N GLU A 378 17.83 -24.65 -9.07
CA GLU A 378 19.05 -24.07 -9.58
C GLU A 378 20.09 -23.81 -8.46
N ARG A 379 19.68 -23.48 -7.24
CA ARG A 379 20.57 -23.37 -6.07
C ARG A 379 21.39 -24.66 -5.88
N ALA A 380 20.77 -25.82 -6.01
CA ALA A 380 21.45 -27.11 -5.89
C ALA A 380 22.41 -27.37 -7.05
N LYS A 381 22.02 -27.04 -8.29
CA LYS A 381 22.84 -27.26 -9.49
C LYS A 381 24.06 -26.35 -9.56
N ARG A 382 23.94 -25.10 -9.06
CA ARG A 382 24.97 -24.07 -9.14
C ARG A 382 25.94 -24.06 -7.95
N ASN A 383 25.90 -25.07 -7.07
CA ASN A 383 26.79 -25.19 -5.91
C ASN A 383 26.84 -23.92 -5.06
N VAL A 384 25.67 -23.40 -4.69
CA VAL A 384 25.58 -22.21 -3.85
C VAL A 384 26.27 -22.45 -2.51
N LYS A 385 27.21 -21.58 -2.18
CA LYS A 385 27.91 -21.57 -0.88
C LYS A 385 27.60 -20.26 -0.18
N VAL A 386 27.17 -20.33 1.07
CA VAL A 386 26.96 -19.17 1.94
C VAL A 386 28.00 -19.22 3.03
N HIS A 387 28.76 -18.14 3.20
CA HIS A 387 29.74 -18.02 4.25
C HIS A 387 29.03 -17.70 5.57
N ASP A 388 29.36 -18.50 6.61
CA ASP A 388 28.71 -18.36 7.90
C ASP A 388 29.24 -17.10 8.63
N PHE A 389 28.30 -16.29 9.08
CA PHE A 389 28.51 -15.10 9.90
C PHE A 389 27.65 -15.14 11.17
N ALA A 390 27.14 -16.33 11.54
CA ALA A 390 26.44 -16.51 12.82
C ALA A 390 27.45 -16.27 13.98
N PRO A 391 27.02 -15.70 15.12
CA PRO A 391 27.82 -15.75 16.31
C PRO A 391 28.11 -17.23 16.63
N ALA A 392 29.36 -17.57 17.00
CA ALA A 392 29.69 -18.91 17.49
C ALA A 392 28.61 -19.30 18.50
N LYS A 393 28.03 -20.51 18.35
CA LYS A 393 26.93 -20.99 19.23
C LYS A 393 27.40 -20.81 20.67
N ALA A 394 26.76 -19.90 21.40
CA ALA A 394 26.84 -19.89 22.86
C ALA A 394 26.32 -21.25 23.30
N GLU A 395 27.14 -21.98 24.03
CA GLU A 395 26.76 -23.28 24.59
C GLU A 395 25.43 -23.17 25.32
N SER A 396 24.56 -24.12 25.05
CA SER A 396 23.17 -24.19 25.47
C SER A 396 23.05 -24.10 27.01
N GLY A 397 22.62 -22.94 27.46
CA GLY A 397 22.14 -22.71 28.82
C GLY A 397 20.67 -22.27 28.78
N THR A 398 19.79 -23.21 29.16
CA THR A 398 18.38 -23.05 29.59
C THR A 398 17.38 -22.29 28.71
N LYS A 399 16.47 -23.08 28.14
CA LYS A 399 15.16 -22.65 27.61
C LYS A 399 14.47 -21.73 28.60
N LYS A 400 14.06 -20.56 28.13
CA LYS A 400 12.87 -19.85 28.62
C LYS A 400 11.97 -19.57 27.43
N ASP A 401 10.79 -20.19 27.47
CA ASP A 401 9.65 -19.88 26.62
C ASP A 401 9.35 -18.37 26.68
N SER A 402 9.39 -17.71 25.56
CA SER A 402 8.73 -16.44 25.36
C SER A 402 7.99 -16.50 24.03
N GLY A 403 6.66 -16.71 24.11
CA GLY A 403 5.75 -16.65 22.98
C GLY A 403 5.83 -15.27 22.32
N ALA A 404 6.35 -15.24 21.12
CA ALA A 404 6.27 -14.07 20.27
C ALA A 404 4.95 -14.10 19.50
N ALA A 405 4.11 -13.09 19.74
CA ALA A 405 2.91 -12.82 18.95
C ALA A 405 3.31 -12.34 17.53
N PRO A 406 2.55 -12.66 16.49
CA PRO A 406 2.83 -12.19 15.13
C PRO A 406 2.65 -10.67 15.04
N LEU A 407 3.61 -10.01 14.40
CA LEU A 407 3.59 -8.57 14.13
C LEU A 407 2.53 -8.21 13.09
N PRO A 408 1.83 -7.07 13.22
CA PRO A 408 0.88 -6.61 12.23
C PRO A 408 1.60 -6.10 10.98
N ILE A 409 1.05 -6.48 9.83
CA ILE A 409 1.41 -6.00 8.49
C ILE A 409 0.94 -4.55 8.37
N LEU A 410 1.83 -3.65 8.02
CA LEU A 410 1.53 -2.31 7.51
C LEU A 410 1.97 -2.23 6.05
#